data_5546728335c0ca0ee387426e1a5c421f
#
_entry.id   5546728335c0ca0ee387426e1a5c421f
#
_cell.length_a   1.000
_cell.length_b   1.000
_cell.length_c   1.000
_cell.angle_alpha   90.00
_cell.angle_beta   90.00
_cell.angle_gamma   90.00
#
_symmetry.space_group_name_H-M   'P 1'
#
loop_
_entity.id
_entity.type
_entity.pdbx_description
1 polymer ?
#
loop_
_entity_poly.entity_id
_entity_poly.type
_entity_poly.pdbx_seq_one_letter_code
_entity_poly.pdbx_strand_id
1 'polypeptide(L)'
;MHAVVKACREMNQPPSARDYDLRPLLDLVALGTIADLVPLVDENRILVTAGLKRLNQTKRPGLLALMEIAQVRDELGVFEISFQLGPRINAAGRLVNADTALRLMLSDDLEEARQLARELDAHNRQRQMIERDIADQAVDSIRSEFDPKKDFVIVQGNGDWHVGVVGIVASRVLREFYRPTIILGGEGSEWRGSGRSVEGFDLAEALRSCDDLLKRHGGHAMAAGMSIQPENLTAFRKRINAFANQRMKGSCPPPVLHLDADVSLSEFSIDRMEELALLHPFGSGNAALQFASRGVQLRGQPHRMGREQQHAKFWVTDGRTHFEVLWWNCGNAPLPQGSFDLAFAPQINDYNGRRSVQFKLLDWRPSA
;
A
#
# COMPACT_ATOMS: atom_id res chain seq x y z
N MET A 1 -13.90 12.80 18.48
CA MET A 1 -14.33 12.21 19.77
C MET A 1 -13.59 12.81 20.97
N HIS A 2 -12.26 12.72 21.06
CA HIS A 2 -11.52 13.24 22.24
C HIS A 2 -11.82 14.73 22.53
N ALA A 3 -11.74 15.61 21.54
CA ALA A 3 -12.03 17.03 21.70
C ALA A 3 -13.48 17.30 22.18
N VAL A 4 -14.45 16.55 21.66
CA VAL A 4 -15.85 16.65 22.08
C VAL A 4 -16.02 16.23 23.54
N VAL A 5 -15.45 15.09 23.93
CA VAL A 5 -15.52 14.60 25.33
C VAL A 5 -14.81 15.57 26.26
N LYS A 6 -13.66 16.14 25.86
CA LYS A 6 -12.96 17.16 26.62
C LYS A 6 -13.83 18.40 26.83
N ALA A 7 -14.42 18.97 25.77
CA ALA A 7 -15.32 20.11 25.84
C ALA A 7 -16.55 19.81 26.71
N CYS A 8 -17.15 18.63 26.58
CA CYS A 8 -18.27 18.22 27.44
C CYS A 8 -17.88 18.14 28.93
N ARG A 9 -16.68 17.67 29.23
CA ARG A 9 -16.14 17.63 30.60
C ARG A 9 -15.94 19.06 31.17
N GLU A 10 -15.35 19.93 30.35
CA GLU A 10 -15.15 21.35 30.72
C GLU A 10 -16.50 22.08 30.97
N MET A 11 -17.50 21.79 30.14
CA MET A 11 -18.85 22.33 30.30
C MET A 11 -19.70 21.60 31.35
N ASN A 12 -19.23 20.46 31.87
CA ASN A 12 -19.95 19.55 32.74
C ASN A 12 -21.32 19.09 32.18
N GLN A 13 -21.41 18.94 30.83
CA GLN A 13 -22.62 18.55 30.10
C GLN A 13 -22.29 17.68 28.89
N PRO A 14 -22.94 16.53 28.70
CA PRO A 14 -23.83 15.86 29.68
C PRO A 14 -23.02 15.29 30.86
N PRO A 15 -23.63 15.06 32.04
CA PRO A 15 -22.90 14.48 33.19
C PRO A 15 -22.17 13.19 32.91
N SER A 16 -22.69 12.34 32.02
CA SER A 16 -22.08 11.11 31.57
C SER A 16 -20.72 11.27 30.85
N ALA A 17 -20.41 12.47 30.31
CA ALA A 17 -19.14 12.76 29.69
C ALA A 17 -17.98 12.84 30.69
N ARG A 18 -18.29 13.12 31.99
CA ARG A 18 -17.26 13.28 33.03
C ARG A 18 -16.38 12.05 33.17
N ASP A 19 -17.00 10.86 33.21
CA ASP A 19 -16.32 9.61 33.48
C ASP A 19 -16.24 8.72 32.24
N TYR A 20 -16.55 9.24 31.05
CA TYR A 20 -16.55 8.48 29.81
C TYR A 20 -15.12 8.04 29.45
N ASP A 21 -14.89 6.73 29.42
CA ASP A 21 -13.61 6.14 29.04
C ASP A 21 -13.50 5.97 27.53
N LEU A 22 -12.53 6.65 26.90
CA LEU A 22 -12.26 6.57 25.47
C LEU A 22 -11.39 5.39 25.07
N ARG A 23 -10.72 4.75 26.03
CA ARG A 23 -9.80 3.64 25.75
C ARG A 23 -10.45 2.44 25.05
N PRO A 24 -11.73 2.09 25.29
CA PRO A 24 -12.43 1.06 24.52
C PRO A 24 -12.55 1.33 23.03
N LEU A 25 -12.40 2.59 22.59
CA LEU A 25 -12.48 2.98 21.17
C LEU A 25 -11.13 2.90 20.44
N LEU A 26 -10.05 2.54 21.13
CA LEU A 26 -8.73 2.46 20.50
C LEU A 26 -8.64 1.36 19.42
N ASP A 27 -9.47 0.33 19.48
CA ASP A 27 -9.62 -0.67 18.43
C ASP A 27 -10.04 -0.03 17.09
N LEU A 28 -11.06 0.83 17.12
CA LEU A 28 -11.52 1.56 15.94
C LEU A 28 -10.52 2.64 15.49
N VAL A 29 -9.82 3.26 16.44
CA VAL A 29 -8.75 4.23 16.12
C VAL A 29 -7.63 3.53 15.36
N ALA A 30 -7.14 2.38 15.83
CA ALA A 30 -6.11 1.62 15.13
C ALA A 30 -6.57 1.19 13.73
N LEU A 31 -7.79 0.65 13.63
CA LEU A 31 -8.38 0.24 12.35
C LEU A 31 -8.41 1.41 11.36
N GLY A 32 -8.96 2.56 11.76
CA GLY A 32 -9.08 3.74 10.88
C GLY A 32 -7.73 4.33 10.52
N THR A 33 -6.83 4.50 11.49
CA THR A 33 -5.49 5.07 11.27
C THR A 33 -4.68 4.23 10.27
N ILE A 34 -4.72 2.91 10.41
CA ILE A 34 -4.00 2.00 9.52
C ILE A 34 -4.67 1.91 8.15
N ALA A 35 -6.00 1.76 8.09
CA ALA A 35 -6.74 1.58 6.84
C ALA A 35 -6.69 2.82 5.93
N ASP A 36 -6.50 4.01 6.51
CA ASP A 36 -6.37 5.29 5.79
C ASP A 36 -4.90 5.71 5.56
N LEU A 37 -3.94 4.84 5.87
CA LEU A 37 -2.50 5.05 5.68
C LEU A 37 -1.96 6.30 6.38
N VAL A 38 -2.54 6.67 7.53
CA VAL A 38 -2.06 7.78 8.35
C VAL A 38 -0.65 7.47 8.86
N PRO A 39 0.30 8.42 8.87
CA PRO A 39 1.66 8.18 9.35
C PRO A 39 1.68 7.63 10.78
N LEU A 40 2.37 6.49 10.98
CA LEU A 40 2.54 5.83 12.29
C LEU A 40 3.75 6.41 13.04
N VAL A 41 3.68 7.72 13.31
CA VAL A 41 4.68 8.46 14.05
C VAL A 41 4.02 9.14 15.27
N ASP A 42 4.82 9.58 16.21
CA ASP A 42 4.39 10.33 17.39
C ASP A 42 3.15 9.71 18.07
N GLU A 43 2.12 10.51 18.33
CA GLU A 43 0.87 10.07 18.97
C GLU A 43 0.12 8.99 18.18
N ASN A 44 0.16 9.01 16.84
CA ASN A 44 -0.50 7.98 16.04
C ASN A 44 0.12 6.62 16.29
N ARG A 45 1.44 6.54 16.41
CA ARG A 45 2.15 5.28 16.74
C ARG A 45 1.74 4.76 18.11
N ILE A 46 1.66 5.65 19.11
CA ILE A 46 1.24 5.30 20.49
C ILE A 46 -0.20 4.77 20.47
N LEU A 47 -1.11 5.49 19.82
CA LEU A 47 -2.53 5.12 19.73
C LEU A 47 -2.72 3.80 18.99
N VAL A 48 -2.01 3.59 17.87
CA VAL A 48 -2.09 2.35 17.09
C VAL A 48 -1.50 1.18 17.87
N THR A 49 -0.38 1.36 18.56
CA THR A 49 0.20 0.29 19.40
C THR A 49 -0.78 -0.18 20.48
N ALA A 50 -1.41 0.76 21.18
CA ALA A 50 -2.43 0.42 22.20
C ALA A 50 -3.70 -0.14 21.55
N GLY A 51 -4.09 0.41 20.40
CA GLY A 51 -5.28 0.01 19.67
C GLY A 51 -5.17 -1.39 19.06
N LEU A 52 -4.01 -1.79 18.53
CA LEU A 52 -3.77 -3.16 18.04
C LEU A 52 -3.93 -4.20 19.15
N LYS A 53 -3.37 -3.95 20.34
CA LYS A 53 -3.56 -4.83 21.51
C LYS A 53 -5.04 -4.99 21.86
N ARG A 54 -5.80 -3.91 21.73
CA ARG A 54 -7.23 -3.92 22.02
C ARG A 54 -8.03 -4.59 20.90
N LEU A 55 -7.66 -4.35 19.66
CA LEU A 55 -8.29 -4.96 18.50
C LEU A 55 -8.17 -6.50 18.52
N ASN A 56 -7.03 -7.01 18.94
CA ASN A 56 -6.80 -8.45 19.12
C ASN A 56 -7.60 -9.07 20.29
N GLN A 57 -8.19 -8.25 21.15
CA GLN A 57 -9.05 -8.64 22.26
C GLN A 57 -10.49 -8.12 22.10
N THR A 58 -10.82 -7.65 20.91
CA THR A 58 -12.13 -7.04 20.65
C THR A 58 -13.28 -8.02 20.90
N LYS A 59 -14.40 -7.49 21.37
CA LYS A 59 -15.68 -8.20 21.51
C LYS A 59 -16.76 -7.58 20.63
N ARG A 60 -16.39 -6.62 19.76
CA ARG A 60 -17.35 -5.98 18.85
C ARG A 60 -17.80 -6.98 17.79
N PRO A 61 -19.12 -7.26 17.69
CA PRO A 61 -19.63 -8.21 16.69
C PRO A 61 -19.18 -7.89 15.27
N GLY A 62 -19.18 -6.60 14.88
CA GLY A 62 -18.76 -6.17 13.56
C GLY A 62 -17.30 -6.47 13.25
N LEU A 63 -16.39 -6.26 14.19
CA LEU A 63 -14.96 -6.57 14.00
C LEU A 63 -14.73 -8.08 13.96
N LEU A 64 -15.39 -8.85 14.84
CA LEU A 64 -15.30 -10.32 14.84
C LEU A 64 -15.80 -10.91 13.52
N ALA A 65 -16.94 -10.45 13.02
CA ALA A 65 -17.49 -10.91 11.75
C ALA A 65 -16.58 -10.53 10.56
N LEU A 66 -15.96 -9.35 10.59
CA LEU A 66 -15.02 -8.90 9.55
C LEU A 66 -13.73 -9.75 9.55
N MET A 67 -13.22 -10.10 10.73
CA MET A 67 -12.05 -10.98 10.87
C MET A 67 -12.37 -12.41 10.41
N GLU A 68 -13.55 -12.92 10.75
CA GLU A 68 -14.04 -14.23 10.32
C GLU A 68 -14.10 -14.33 8.79
N ILE A 69 -14.75 -13.38 8.10
CA ILE A 69 -14.88 -13.39 6.64
C ILE A 69 -13.54 -13.14 5.94
N ALA A 70 -12.63 -12.38 6.56
CA ALA A 70 -11.28 -12.14 6.06
C ALA A 70 -10.33 -13.33 6.30
N GLN A 71 -10.78 -14.35 7.04
CA GLN A 71 -10.00 -15.54 7.42
C GLN A 71 -8.69 -15.19 8.16
N VAL A 72 -8.75 -14.18 9.01
CA VAL A 72 -7.61 -13.84 9.89
C VAL A 72 -7.42 -14.98 10.87
N ARG A 73 -6.24 -15.60 10.88
CA ARG A 73 -5.91 -16.77 11.71
C ARG A 73 -4.99 -16.42 12.86
N ASP A 74 -4.15 -15.43 12.65
CA ASP A 74 -3.11 -15.02 13.60
C ASP A 74 -3.47 -13.67 14.24
N GLU A 75 -2.55 -13.14 15.02
CA GLU A 75 -2.68 -11.82 15.61
C GLU A 75 -2.75 -10.75 14.52
N LEU A 76 -3.72 -9.82 14.67
CA LEU A 76 -3.85 -8.67 13.79
C LEU A 76 -2.70 -7.71 13.96
N GLY A 77 -1.97 -7.48 12.85
CA GLY A 77 -1.00 -6.42 12.71
C GLY A 77 -1.43 -5.38 11.69
N VAL A 78 -0.49 -4.51 11.34
CA VAL A 78 -0.71 -3.50 10.27
C VAL A 78 -0.99 -4.16 8.92
N PHE A 79 -0.35 -5.29 8.63
CA PHE A 79 -0.54 -6.01 7.37
C PHE A 79 -1.98 -6.52 7.21
N GLU A 80 -2.52 -7.22 8.22
CA GLU A 80 -3.88 -7.78 8.17
C GLU A 80 -4.91 -6.67 8.02
N ILE A 81 -4.74 -5.55 8.75
CA ILE A 81 -5.63 -4.41 8.62
C ILE A 81 -5.51 -3.78 7.23
N SER A 82 -4.31 -3.52 6.74
CA SER A 82 -4.10 -2.83 5.45
C SER A 82 -4.54 -3.65 4.24
N PHE A 83 -4.37 -4.98 4.28
CA PHE A 83 -4.56 -5.84 3.11
C PHE A 83 -5.74 -6.81 3.23
N GLN A 84 -6.27 -7.03 4.43
CA GLN A 84 -7.41 -7.95 4.62
C GLN A 84 -8.66 -7.21 5.08
N LEU A 85 -8.63 -6.41 6.15
CA LEU A 85 -9.82 -5.75 6.69
C LEU A 85 -10.14 -4.44 5.96
N GLY A 86 -9.17 -3.53 5.85
CA GLY A 86 -9.33 -2.21 5.25
C GLY A 86 -9.89 -2.23 3.83
N PRO A 87 -9.42 -3.10 2.92
CA PRO A 87 -9.98 -3.20 1.57
C PRO A 87 -11.47 -3.55 1.51
N ARG A 88 -11.99 -4.35 2.47
CA ARG A 88 -13.41 -4.71 2.56
C ARG A 88 -14.24 -3.52 3.01
N ILE A 89 -13.78 -2.79 4.02
CA ILE A 89 -14.42 -1.57 4.50
C ILE A 89 -14.46 -0.50 3.41
N ASN A 90 -13.32 -0.28 2.74
CA ASN A 90 -13.16 0.77 1.73
C ASN A 90 -13.90 0.46 0.43
N ALA A 91 -14.19 -0.81 0.11
CA ALA A 91 -14.86 -1.20 -1.13
C ALA A 91 -16.29 -0.65 -1.22
N ALA A 92 -17.01 -0.61 -0.11
CA ALA A 92 -18.36 -0.04 -0.06
C ALA A 92 -18.38 1.41 -0.55
N GLY A 93 -17.52 2.28 -0.02
CA GLY A 93 -17.43 3.68 -0.41
C GLY A 93 -16.90 3.94 -1.82
N ARG A 94 -16.37 2.90 -2.50
CA ARG A 94 -15.90 3.00 -3.90
C ARG A 94 -16.96 2.61 -4.92
N LEU A 95 -17.81 1.65 -4.59
CA LEU A 95 -18.80 1.09 -5.52
C LEU A 95 -20.23 1.57 -5.23
N VAL A 96 -20.57 1.81 -3.97
CA VAL A 96 -21.93 2.15 -3.51
C VAL A 96 -21.88 3.34 -2.57
N ASN A 97 -21.97 3.07 -1.26
CA ASN A 97 -21.85 4.05 -0.17
C ASN A 97 -21.23 3.38 1.07
N ALA A 98 -20.89 4.17 2.08
CA ALA A 98 -20.24 3.67 3.29
C ALA A 98 -21.22 3.13 4.36
N ASP A 99 -22.51 3.11 4.12
CA ASP A 99 -23.54 2.80 5.14
C ASP A 99 -23.42 1.37 5.65
N THR A 100 -23.18 0.39 4.77
CA THR A 100 -22.97 -1.01 5.16
C THR A 100 -21.77 -1.13 6.10
N ALA A 101 -20.66 -0.43 5.81
CA ALA A 101 -19.48 -0.45 6.67
C ALA A 101 -19.74 0.22 8.03
N LEU A 102 -20.46 1.35 8.05
CA LEU A 102 -20.84 2.03 9.28
C LEU A 102 -21.76 1.14 10.13
N ARG A 103 -22.80 0.55 9.55
CA ARG A 103 -23.71 -0.37 10.24
C ARG A 103 -22.97 -1.55 10.82
N LEU A 104 -22.03 -2.14 10.09
CA LEU A 104 -21.18 -3.22 10.60
C LEU A 104 -20.42 -2.80 11.86
N MET A 105 -19.82 -1.60 11.87
CA MET A 105 -19.05 -1.10 13.03
C MET A 105 -19.94 -0.78 14.24
N LEU A 106 -21.22 -0.50 14.03
CA LEU A 106 -22.21 -0.13 15.06
C LEU A 106 -23.09 -1.30 15.53
N SER A 107 -23.09 -2.43 14.80
CA SER A 107 -23.95 -3.56 15.16
C SER A 107 -23.52 -4.21 16.47
N ASP A 108 -24.51 -4.47 17.34
CA ASP A 108 -24.38 -5.21 18.59
C ASP A 108 -24.83 -6.69 18.43
N ASP A 109 -25.36 -7.06 17.26
CA ASP A 109 -25.80 -8.40 16.92
C ASP A 109 -24.79 -9.11 16.01
N LEU A 110 -24.35 -10.31 16.38
CA LEU A 110 -23.32 -11.03 15.63
C LEU A 110 -23.85 -11.59 14.29
N GLU A 111 -25.12 -11.98 14.22
CA GLU A 111 -25.69 -12.52 12.97
C GLU A 111 -25.94 -11.40 11.96
N GLU A 112 -26.43 -10.24 12.40
CA GLU A 112 -26.47 -9.04 11.54
C GLU A 112 -25.08 -8.67 11.08
N ALA A 113 -24.09 -8.62 11.98
CA ALA A 113 -22.71 -8.29 11.64
C ALA A 113 -22.12 -9.26 10.60
N ARG A 114 -22.37 -10.58 10.72
CA ARG A 114 -21.95 -11.57 9.71
C ARG A 114 -22.58 -11.32 8.34
N GLN A 115 -23.86 -10.93 8.31
CA GLN A 115 -24.53 -10.60 7.05
C GLN A 115 -23.88 -9.37 6.40
N LEU A 116 -23.67 -8.29 7.15
CA LEU A 116 -23.02 -7.08 6.68
C LEU A 116 -21.57 -7.32 6.23
N ALA A 117 -20.82 -8.16 6.96
CA ALA A 117 -19.46 -8.55 6.59
C ALA A 117 -19.41 -9.32 5.26
N ARG A 118 -20.38 -10.22 5.00
CA ARG A 118 -20.51 -10.92 3.70
C ARG A 118 -20.81 -9.95 2.56
N GLU A 119 -21.65 -8.96 2.79
CA GLU A 119 -21.95 -7.91 1.82
C GLU A 119 -20.68 -7.11 1.46
N LEU A 120 -19.92 -6.67 2.47
CA LEU A 120 -18.65 -5.96 2.26
C LEU A 120 -17.61 -6.81 1.52
N ASP A 121 -17.53 -8.11 1.82
CA ASP A 121 -16.63 -9.02 1.10
C ASP A 121 -17.05 -9.19 -0.36
N ALA A 122 -18.36 -9.26 -0.64
CA ALA A 122 -18.88 -9.30 -2.01
C ALA A 122 -18.52 -8.02 -2.79
N HIS A 123 -18.73 -6.84 -2.20
CA HIS A 123 -18.30 -5.56 -2.78
C HIS A 123 -16.78 -5.51 -3.02
N ASN A 124 -15.97 -6.00 -2.09
CA ASN A 124 -14.52 -6.04 -2.26
C ASN A 124 -14.10 -6.97 -3.41
N ARG A 125 -14.72 -8.15 -3.55
CA ARG A 125 -14.45 -9.04 -4.69
C ARG A 125 -14.86 -8.40 -6.02
N GLN A 126 -16.03 -7.76 -6.07
CA GLN A 126 -16.47 -7.02 -7.25
C GLN A 126 -15.48 -5.89 -7.60
N ARG A 127 -15.09 -5.09 -6.62
CA ARG A 127 -14.09 -4.03 -6.81
C ARG A 127 -12.77 -4.60 -7.36
N GLN A 128 -12.29 -5.75 -6.84
CA GLN A 128 -11.08 -6.41 -7.33
C GLN A 128 -11.19 -6.89 -8.78
N MET A 129 -12.35 -7.40 -9.20
CA MET A 129 -12.59 -7.78 -10.60
C MET A 129 -12.55 -6.56 -11.52
N ILE A 130 -13.31 -5.51 -11.19
CA ILE A 130 -13.33 -4.26 -11.96
C ILE A 130 -11.94 -3.63 -12.05
N GLU A 131 -11.20 -3.59 -10.93
CA GLU A 131 -9.84 -3.08 -10.88
C GLU A 131 -8.88 -3.86 -11.79
N ARG A 132 -8.97 -5.19 -11.77
CA ARG A 132 -8.12 -6.05 -12.60
C ARG A 132 -8.41 -5.81 -14.08
N ASP A 133 -9.67 -5.84 -14.47
CA ASP A 133 -10.08 -5.67 -15.86
C ASP A 133 -9.63 -4.31 -16.42
N ILE A 134 -9.83 -3.23 -15.66
CA ILE A 134 -9.38 -1.89 -16.06
C ILE A 134 -7.85 -1.81 -16.10
N ALA A 135 -7.16 -2.40 -15.14
CA ALA A 135 -5.70 -2.37 -15.11
C ALA A 135 -5.09 -3.13 -16.28
N ASP A 136 -5.64 -4.29 -16.63
CA ASP A 136 -5.16 -5.09 -17.74
C ASP A 136 -5.39 -4.35 -19.08
N GLN A 137 -6.58 -3.76 -19.30
CA GLN A 137 -6.86 -2.90 -20.45
C GLN A 137 -5.89 -1.69 -20.53
N ALA A 138 -5.68 -1.00 -19.40
CA ALA A 138 -4.79 0.16 -19.35
C ALA A 138 -3.34 -0.23 -19.66
N VAL A 139 -2.84 -1.33 -19.10
CA VAL A 139 -1.48 -1.83 -19.33
C VAL A 139 -1.28 -2.23 -20.79
N ASP A 140 -2.24 -2.94 -21.40
CA ASP A 140 -2.17 -3.36 -22.79
C ASP A 140 -2.16 -2.14 -23.74
N SER A 141 -3.02 -1.14 -23.48
CA SER A 141 -3.01 0.12 -24.23
C SER A 141 -1.67 0.86 -24.09
N ILE A 142 -1.14 0.96 -22.86
CA ILE A 142 0.14 1.63 -22.60
C ILE A 142 1.26 0.90 -23.34
N ARG A 143 1.35 -0.43 -23.25
CA ARG A 143 2.41 -1.21 -23.91
C ARG A 143 2.41 -1.04 -25.43
N SER A 144 1.25 -0.78 -26.05
CA SER A 144 1.13 -0.58 -27.48
C SER A 144 1.50 0.85 -27.94
N GLU A 145 1.35 1.85 -27.09
CA GLU A 145 1.45 3.28 -27.46
C GLU A 145 2.63 3.99 -26.79
N PHE A 146 3.14 3.49 -25.68
CA PHE A 146 4.09 4.16 -24.81
C PHE A 146 5.49 4.23 -25.42
N ASP A 147 6.01 5.44 -25.61
CA ASP A 147 7.40 5.71 -25.98
C ASP A 147 8.16 6.30 -24.77
N PRO A 148 9.03 5.53 -24.09
CA PRO A 148 9.74 6.01 -22.89
C PRO A 148 10.64 7.24 -23.13
N LYS A 149 10.90 7.60 -24.39
CA LYS A 149 11.67 8.80 -24.75
C LYS A 149 10.81 10.06 -24.88
N LYS A 150 9.49 9.89 -25.01
CA LYS A 150 8.54 11.00 -25.23
C LYS A 150 7.50 11.08 -24.11
N ASP A 151 7.14 9.95 -23.52
CA ASP A 151 6.06 9.84 -22.54
C ASP A 151 6.62 9.83 -21.13
N PHE A 152 6.70 10.99 -20.51
CA PHE A 152 7.16 11.19 -19.13
C PHE A 152 6.03 10.99 -18.13
N VAL A 153 4.79 11.23 -18.52
CA VAL A 153 3.57 11.01 -17.76
C VAL A 153 2.65 10.10 -18.56
N ILE A 154 2.25 9.01 -17.98
CA ILE A 154 1.25 8.12 -18.54
C ILE A 154 -0.13 8.73 -18.30
N VAL A 155 -0.91 8.94 -19.35
CA VAL A 155 -2.28 9.43 -19.28
C VAL A 155 -3.16 8.49 -20.10
N GLN A 156 -4.03 7.75 -19.43
CA GLN A 156 -4.99 6.85 -20.08
C GLN A 156 -6.41 7.13 -19.59
N GLY A 157 -7.39 6.98 -20.48
CA GLY A 157 -8.79 7.20 -20.15
C GLY A 157 -9.73 6.43 -21.05
N ASN A 158 -10.80 5.96 -20.43
CA ASN A 158 -11.89 5.29 -21.14
C ASN A 158 -13.21 5.60 -20.41
N GLY A 159 -14.26 5.93 -21.18
CA GLY A 159 -15.60 6.23 -20.64
C GLY A 159 -16.21 5.10 -19.82
N ASP A 160 -15.89 3.85 -20.15
CA ASP A 160 -16.41 2.67 -19.46
C ASP A 160 -15.71 2.35 -18.14
N TRP A 161 -14.62 3.05 -17.82
CA TRP A 161 -13.86 2.78 -16.60
C TRP A 161 -14.51 3.39 -15.36
N HIS A 162 -14.73 2.55 -14.36
CA HIS A 162 -15.39 2.94 -13.13
C HIS A 162 -14.55 3.91 -12.29
N VAL A 163 -15.07 5.10 -12.03
CA VAL A 163 -14.36 6.19 -11.33
C VAL A 163 -13.88 5.84 -9.91
N GLY A 164 -14.56 4.93 -9.22
CA GLY A 164 -14.22 4.50 -7.85
C GLY A 164 -12.91 3.71 -7.76
N VAL A 165 -12.40 3.18 -8.89
CA VAL A 165 -11.20 2.34 -8.90
C VAL A 165 -10.02 2.93 -9.69
N VAL A 166 -10.22 3.98 -10.49
CA VAL A 166 -9.15 4.58 -11.32
C VAL A 166 -7.91 4.96 -10.51
N GLY A 167 -8.07 5.36 -9.24
CA GLY A 167 -6.95 5.69 -8.36
C GLY A 167 -6.12 4.48 -7.95
N ILE A 168 -6.74 3.30 -7.83
CA ILE A 168 -6.02 2.05 -7.54
C ILE A 168 -5.29 1.59 -8.79
N VAL A 169 -5.95 1.68 -9.94
CA VAL A 169 -5.35 1.37 -11.26
C VAL A 169 -4.15 2.27 -11.52
N ALA A 170 -4.25 3.58 -11.27
CA ALA A 170 -3.12 4.51 -11.41
C ALA A 170 -1.91 4.08 -10.56
N SER A 171 -2.15 3.62 -9.32
CA SER A 171 -1.07 3.10 -8.46
C SER A 171 -0.45 1.80 -8.99
N ARG A 172 -1.25 0.94 -9.63
CA ARG A 172 -0.75 -0.32 -10.23
C ARG A 172 0.08 -0.05 -11.47
N VAL A 173 -0.39 0.81 -12.36
CA VAL A 173 0.34 1.23 -13.57
C VAL A 173 1.65 1.93 -13.20
N LEU A 174 1.61 2.86 -12.22
CA LEU A 174 2.83 3.51 -11.73
C LEU A 174 3.89 2.50 -11.25
N ARG A 175 3.49 1.47 -10.51
CA ARG A 175 4.43 0.43 -10.04
C ARG A 175 5.04 -0.38 -11.18
N GLU A 176 4.29 -0.60 -12.27
CA GLU A 176 4.78 -1.38 -13.42
C GLU A 176 5.73 -0.57 -14.31
N PHE A 177 5.39 0.68 -14.59
CA PHE A 177 6.15 1.52 -15.54
C PHE A 177 7.09 2.53 -14.88
N TYR A 178 6.95 2.73 -13.58
CA TYR A 178 7.64 3.76 -12.79
C TYR A 178 7.59 5.14 -13.46
N ARG A 179 6.38 5.59 -13.77
CA ARG A 179 6.07 6.90 -14.36
C ARG A 179 4.92 7.55 -13.61
N PRO A 180 4.92 8.88 -13.46
CA PRO A 180 3.70 9.58 -13.05
C PRO A 180 2.55 9.13 -13.96
N THR A 181 1.44 8.74 -13.35
CA THR A 181 0.33 8.07 -14.05
C THR A 181 -0.98 8.72 -13.69
N ILE A 182 -1.79 9.02 -14.69
CA ILE A 182 -3.15 9.54 -14.59
C ILE A 182 -4.07 8.56 -15.30
N ILE A 183 -5.05 8.05 -14.57
CA ILE A 183 -6.12 7.20 -15.12
C ILE A 183 -7.43 7.93 -14.98
N LEU A 184 -8.18 8.00 -16.08
CA LEU A 184 -9.44 8.71 -16.21
C LEU A 184 -10.56 7.73 -16.56
N GLY A 185 -11.73 7.95 -15.99
CA GLY A 185 -12.92 7.15 -16.28
C GLY A 185 -14.21 7.92 -16.05
N GLY A 186 -15.32 7.31 -16.37
CA GLY A 186 -16.66 7.86 -16.19
C GLY A 186 -17.40 8.12 -17.47
N GLU A 187 -18.70 7.94 -17.43
CA GLU A 187 -19.60 8.07 -18.56
C GLU A 187 -19.89 9.55 -18.93
N GLY A 188 -20.21 9.78 -20.18
CA GLY A 188 -20.72 11.07 -20.67
C GLY A 188 -19.64 12.11 -20.89
N SER A 189 -20.00 13.39 -20.70
CA SER A 189 -19.20 14.56 -21.11
C SER A 189 -18.14 14.99 -20.10
N GLU A 190 -18.04 14.33 -18.94
CA GLU A 190 -17.05 14.65 -17.91
C GLU A 190 -16.45 13.39 -17.32
N TRP A 191 -15.18 13.15 -17.61
CA TRP A 191 -14.41 12.07 -17.02
C TRP A 191 -13.71 12.55 -15.75
N ARG A 192 -13.65 11.64 -14.76
CA ARG A 192 -12.92 11.88 -13.51
C ARG A 192 -11.66 11.05 -13.49
N GLY A 193 -10.56 11.68 -13.06
CA GLY A 193 -9.26 11.04 -13.03
C GLY A 193 -8.61 11.04 -11.66
N SER A 194 -7.74 10.09 -11.48
CA SER A 194 -6.85 10.04 -10.34
C SER A 194 -5.42 9.86 -10.83
N GLY A 195 -4.53 10.71 -10.32
CA GLY A 195 -3.10 10.66 -10.63
C GLY A 195 -2.28 10.17 -9.44
N ARG A 196 -1.19 9.51 -9.77
CA ARG A 196 -0.14 9.10 -8.82
C ARG A 196 1.19 9.49 -9.42
N SER A 197 2.15 9.88 -8.57
CA SER A 197 3.45 10.37 -8.98
C SER A 197 4.61 9.56 -8.42
N VAL A 198 5.78 9.77 -9.00
CA VAL A 198 7.07 9.29 -8.51
C VAL A 198 7.79 10.41 -7.76
N GLU A 199 8.75 10.05 -6.95
CA GLU A 199 9.61 11.02 -6.26
C GLU A 199 10.31 11.94 -7.28
N GLY A 200 10.35 13.24 -6.97
CA GLY A 200 10.94 14.25 -7.84
C GLY A 200 10.00 14.86 -8.87
N PHE A 201 8.72 14.45 -8.95
CA PHE A 201 7.74 15.08 -9.84
C PHE A 201 6.47 15.52 -9.10
N ASP A 202 6.23 16.82 -9.03
CA ASP A 202 5.03 17.40 -8.42
C ASP A 202 3.84 17.34 -9.40
N LEU A 203 2.94 16.39 -9.15
CA LEU A 203 1.74 16.20 -9.97
C LEU A 203 0.74 17.35 -9.82
N ALA A 204 0.63 17.96 -8.65
CA ALA A 204 -0.27 19.09 -8.45
C ALA A 204 0.21 20.33 -9.24
N GLU A 205 1.52 20.57 -9.31
CA GLU A 205 2.09 21.62 -10.17
C GLU A 205 1.86 21.31 -11.65
N ALA A 206 2.04 20.06 -12.07
CA ALA A 206 1.77 19.63 -13.44
C ALA A 206 0.32 19.86 -13.86
N LEU A 207 -0.65 19.57 -12.98
CA LEU A 207 -2.06 19.81 -13.25
C LEU A 207 -2.37 21.31 -13.34
N ARG A 208 -1.77 22.16 -12.49
CA ARG A 208 -1.91 23.62 -12.59
C ARG A 208 -1.44 24.16 -13.95
N SER A 209 -0.41 23.57 -14.55
CA SER A 209 0.05 23.95 -15.91
C SER A 209 -0.95 23.63 -17.03
N CYS A 210 -2.00 22.86 -16.71
CA CYS A 210 -3.05 22.41 -17.62
C CYS A 210 -4.44 22.93 -17.20
N ASP A 211 -4.53 23.97 -16.36
CA ASP A 211 -5.76 24.43 -15.73
C ASP A 211 -6.89 24.69 -16.74
N ASP A 212 -6.57 25.34 -17.86
CA ASP A 212 -7.52 25.68 -18.94
C ASP A 212 -8.11 24.44 -19.66
N LEU A 213 -7.50 23.28 -19.54
CA LEU A 213 -7.97 22.03 -20.13
C LEU A 213 -8.80 21.17 -19.14
N LEU A 214 -8.75 21.51 -17.85
CA LEU A 214 -9.38 20.77 -16.79
C LEU A 214 -10.60 21.52 -16.25
N LYS A 215 -11.66 20.81 -15.89
CA LYS A 215 -12.82 21.41 -15.19
C LYS A 215 -12.53 21.63 -13.72
N ARG A 216 -11.86 20.68 -13.10
CA ARG A 216 -11.44 20.73 -11.68
C ARG A 216 -10.16 19.92 -11.53
N HIS A 217 -9.32 20.35 -10.64
CA HIS A 217 -8.17 19.55 -10.20
C HIS A 217 -7.75 19.95 -8.78
N GLY A 218 -7.02 19.06 -8.10
CA GLY A 218 -6.50 19.32 -6.76
C GLY A 218 -5.78 18.11 -6.21
N GLY A 219 -4.99 18.32 -5.18
CA GLY A 219 -4.22 17.29 -4.52
C GLY A 219 -2.83 17.77 -4.11
N HIS A 220 -1.91 16.82 -4.02
CA HIS A 220 -0.54 16.99 -3.56
C HIS A 220 0.46 16.50 -4.61
N ALA A 221 1.74 16.67 -4.34
CA ALA A 221 2.81 16.26 -5.25
C ALA A 221 2.69 14.78 -5.69
N MET A 222 2.37 13.87 -4.76
CA MET A 222 2.36 12.43 -5.01
C MET A 222 1.01 11.86 -5.47
N ALA A 223 -0.10 12.57 -5.22
CA ALA A 223 -1.44 12.11 -5.57
C ALA A 223 -2.37 13.29 -5.82
N ALA A 224 -3.11 13.25 -6.92
CA ALA A 224 -4.05 14.31 -7.29
C ALA A 224 -5.29 13.74 -7.98
N GLY A 225 -6.40 14.48 -7.86
CA GLY A 225 -7.64 14.22 -8.56
C GLY A 225 -7.92 15.31 -9.59
N MET A 226 -8.63 14.96 -10.66
CA MET A 226 -9.05 15.92 -11.69
C MET A 226 -10.36 15.49 -12.35
N SER A 227 -10.98 16.45 -13.05
CA SER A 227 -12.02 16.14 -14.04
C SER A 227 -11.74 16.89 -15.36
N ILE A 228 -12.08 16.26 -16.47
CA ILE A 228 -11.77 16.72 -17.82
C ILE A 228 -12.91 16.37 -18.77
N GLN A 229 -13.10 17.17 -19.81
CA GLN A 229 -13.91 16.78 -20.95
C GLN A 229 -13.11 15.82 -21.83
N PRO A 230 -13.68 14.70 -22.33
CA PRO A 230 -12.97 13.73 -23.16
C PRO A 230 -12.27 14.34 -24.37
N GLU A 231 -12.87 15.38 -24.96
CA GLU A 231 -12.34 16.09 -26.12
C GLU A 231 -10.98 16.73 -25.84
N ASN A 232 -10.73 17.14 -24.57
CA ASN A 232 -9.48 17.76 -24.13
C ASN A 232 -8.36 16.76 -23.84
N LEU A 233 -8.65 15.46 -23.80
CA LEU A 233 -7.68 14.43 -23.38
C LEU A 233 -6.39 14.46 -24.17
N THR A 234 -6.48 14.57 -25.50
CA THR A 234 -5.28 14.61 -26.37
C THR A 234 -4.44 15.84 -26.12
N ALA A 235 -5.07 17.02 -25.98
CA ALA A 235 -4.37 18.27 -25.67
C ALA A 235 -3.73 18.23 -24.28
N PHE A 236 -4.44 17.69 -23.30
CA PHE A 236 -3.96 17.50 -21.94
C PHE A 236 -2.74 16.56 -21.91
N ARG A 237 -2.83 15.37 -22.54
CA ARG A 237 -1.70 14.43 -22.66
C ARG A 237 -0.45 15.08 -23.23
N LYS A 238 -0.60 15.85 -24.31
CA LYS A 238 0.53 16.56 -24.93
C LYS A 238 1.14 17.61 -24.00
N ARG A 239 0.31 18.43 -23.35
CA ARG A 239 0.77 19.52 -22.48
C ARG A 239 1.45 19.02 -21.22
N ILE A 240 0.86 18.06 -20.52
CA ILE A 240 1.45 17.53 -19.29
C ILE A 240 2.77 16.82 -19.55
N ASN A 241 2.91 16.14 -20.70
CA ASN A 241 4.18 15.52 -21.10
C ASN A 241 5.23 16.56 -21.48
N ALA A 242 4.87 17.66 -22.13
CA ALA A 242 5.80 18.77 -22.39
C ALA A 242 6.30 19.41 -21.08
N PHE A 243 5.40 19.64 -20.12
CA PHE A 243 5.76 20.12 -18.78
C PHE A 243 6.69 19.14 -18.07
N ALA A 244 6.35 17.85 -18.07
CA ALA A 244 7.14 16.82 -17.42
C ALA A 244 8.55 16.69 -18.04
N ASN A 245 8.66 16.72 -19.37
CA ASN A 245 9.96 16.71 -20.06
C ASN A 245 10.86 17.86 -19.60
N GLN A 246 10.29 19.07 -19.50
CA GLN A 246 11.04 20.23 -19.02
C GLN A 246 11.48 20.07 -17.56
N ARG A 247 10.59 19.61 -16.67
CA ARG A 247 10.88 19.44 -15.24
C ARG A 247 11.86 18.30 -14.97
N MET A 248 11.75 17.20 -15.68
CA MET A 248 12.60 16.01 -15.57
C MET A 248 13.87 16.10 -16.44
N LYS A 249 14.09 17.22 -17.14
CA LYS A 249 15.27 17.43 -17.99
C LYS A 249 15.51 16.30 -18.99
N GLY A 250 14.45 15.76 -19.57
CA GLY A 250 14.51 14.69 -20.57
C GLY A 250 14.75 13.28 -20.01
N SER A 251 14.75 13.08 -18.68
CA SER A 251 14.95 11.76 -18.08
C SER A 251 14.09 11.60 -16.83
N CYS A 252 13.28 10.55 -16.78
CA CYS A 252 12.54 10.20 -15.58
C CYS A 252 13.51 9.70 -14.51
N PRO A 253 13.38 10.14 -13.24
CA PRO A 253 14.22 9.64 -12.16
C PRO A 253 14.13 8.11 -12.06
N PRO A 254 15.24 7.41 -11.85
CA PRO A 254 15.20 5.97 -11.60
C PRO A 254 14.55 5.68 -10.23
N PRO A 255 13.97 4.49 -10.04
CA PRO A 255 13.52 4.09 -8.72
C PRO A 255 14.70 4.05 -7.74
N VAL A 256 14.49 4.55 -6.53
CA VAL A 256 15.48 4.58 -5.46
C VAL A 256 15.04 3.63 -4.36
N LEU A 257 15.95 2.76 -3.92
CA LEU A 257 15.77 1.93 -2.74
C LEU A 257 16.53 2.56 -1.57
N HIS A 258 15.79 3.00 -0.54
CA HIS A 258 16.36 3.53 0.67
C HIS A 258 16.71 2.39 1.62
N LEU A 259 17.93 2.38 2.13
CA LEU A 259 18.41 1.38 3.08
C LEU A 259 18.78 2.08 4.38
N ASP A 260 18.46 1.44 5.51
CA ASP A 260 18.73 2.00 6.84
C ASP A 260 20.20 1.83 7.25
N ALA A 261 20.80 0.70 6.87
CA ALA A 261 22.23 0.45 7.15
C ALA A 261 22.83 -0.60 6.20
N ASP A 262 24.17 -0.54 6.09
CA ASP A 262 25.02 -1.58 5.52
C ASP A 262 25.57 -2.42 6.67
N VAL A 263 25.27 -3.71 6.71
CA VAL A 263 25.51 -4.59 7.87
C VAL A 263 26.10 -5.94 7.47
N SER A 264 26.88 -6.54 8.36
CA SER A 264 27.35 -7.92 8.20
C SER A 264 26.21 -8.92 8.45
N LEU A 265 26.21 -10.06 7.76
CA LEU A 265 25.24 -11.13 8.03
C LEU A 265 25.30 -11.61 9.48
N SER A 266 26.47 -11.56 10.13
CA SER A 266 26.67 -11.98 11.51
C SER A 266 25.88 -11.15 12.55
N GLU A 267 25.37 -9.96 12.17
CA GLU A 267 24.58 -9.11 13.05
C GLU A 267 23.13 -9.65 13.24
N PHE A 268 22.69 -10.57 12.41
CA PHE A 268 21.32 -11.08 12.47
C PHE A 268 21.23 -12.36 13.32
N SER A 269 20.50 -12.27 14.41
CA SER A 269 20.10 -13.38 15.28
C SER A 269 18.63 -13.23 15.66
N ILE A 270 18.03 -14.25 16.24
CA ILE A 270 16.65 -14.16 16.78
C ILE A 270 16.57 -13.05 17.82
N ASP A 271 17.52 -12.96 18.75
CA ASP A 271 17.52 -11.92 19.78
C ASP A 271 17.55 -10.52 19.20
N ARG A 272 18.41 -10.29 18.18
CA ARG A 272 18.45 -9.00 17.47
C ARG A 272 17.13 -8.69 16.74
N MET A 273 16.52 -9.70 16.16
CA MET A 273 15.19 -9.52 15.51
C MET A 273 14.11 -9.17 16.53
N GLU A 274 14.16 -9.69 17.75
CA GLU A 274 13.25 -9.33 18.84
C GLU A 274 13.51 -7.89 19.33
N GLU A 275 14.78 -7.44 19.40
CA GLU A 275 15.10 -6.03 19.64
C GLU A 275 14.54 -5.11 18.54
N LEU A 276 14.70 -5.47 17.25
CA LEU A 276 14.15 -4.71 16.13
C LEU A 276 12.61 -4.69 16.14
N ALA A 277 11.97 -5.73 16.69
CA ALA A 277 10.52 -5.77 16.84
C ALA A 277 9.96 -4.70 17.79
N LEU A 278 10.79 -4.11 18.67
CA LEU A 278 10.38 -2.99 19.52
C LEU A 278 10.08 -1.71 18.71
N LEU A 279 10.51 -1.65 17.46
CA LEU A 279 10.21 -0.54 16.54
C LEU A 279 8.80 -0.63 15.91
N HIS A 280 8.10 -1.75 16.08
CA HIS A 280 6.72 -1.89 15.62
C HIS A 280 5.75 -0.90 16.31
N PRO A 281 4.61 -0.61 15.67
CA PRO A 281 4.13 -1.10 14.38
C PRO A 281 4.78 -0.37 13.20
N PHE A 282 5.27 -1.12 12.21
CA PHE A 282 5.70 -0.56 10.93
C PHE A 282 4.50 -0.24 10.03
N GLY A 283 4.62 0.81 9.22
CA GLY A 283 3.60 1.27 8.30
C GLY A 283 3.96 2.61 7.65
N SER A 284 2.95 3.37 7.25
CA SER A 284 3.17 4.71 6.70
C SER A 284 3.97 5.57 7.68
N GLY A 285 5.01 6.26 7.25
CA GLY A 285 5.86 7.13 8.08
C GLY A 285 6.79 6.41 9.06
N ASN A 286 6.62 5.10 9.30
CA ASN A 286 7.52 4.24 10.08
C ASN A 286 7.76 2.95 9.28
N ALA A 287 8.61 3.03 8.26
CA ALA A 287 8.86 1.93 7.34
C ALA A 287 9.54 0.74 8.04
N ALA A 288 9.29 -0.47 7.53
CA ALA A 288 10.05 -1.64 7.93
C ALA A 288 11.54 -1.46 7.56
N LEU A 289 12.42 -1.92 8.43
CA LEU A 289 13.85 -1.77 8.26
C LEU A 289 14.36 -2.53 7.03
N GLN A 290 15.26 -1.89 6.30
CA GLN A 290 15.87 -2.40 5.08
C GLN A 290 17.39 -2.26 5.17
N PHE A 291 18.08 -3.34 4.88
CA PHE A 291 19.53 -3.41 5.06
C PHE A 291 20.24 -3.83 3.77
N ALA A 292 21.52 -3.51 3.68
CA ALA A 292 22.41 -4.12 2.70
C ALA A 292 23.47 -4.98 3.37
N SER A 293 23.89 -6.04 2.68
CA SER A 293 25.14 -6.78 2.98
C SER A 293 25.93 -6.94 1.70
N ARG A 294 27.22 -6.63 1.75
CA ARG A 294 28.09 -6.62 0.58
C ARG A 294 28.89 -7.89 0.45
N GLY A 295 29.20 -8.24 -0.81
CA GLY A 295 30.12 -9.32 -1.12
C GLY A 295 29.65 -10.69 -0.68
N VAL A 296 28.32 -10.90 -0.55
CA VAL A 296 27.77 -12.20 -0.20
C VAL A 296 27.81 -13.14 -1.40
N GLN A 297 27.72 -14.44 -1.15
CA GLN A 297 27.74 -15.48 -2.17
C GLN A 297 26.55 -16.42 -2.00
N LEU A 298 26.15 -17.10 -3.08
CA LEU A 298 25.19 -18.18 -2.98
C LEU A 298 25.78 -19.38 -2.25
N ARG A 299 24.97 -19.98 -1.37
CA ARG A 299 25.25 -21.29 -0.79
C ARG A 299 24.29 -22.30 -1.37
N GLY A 300 24.79 -23.10 -2.30
CA GLY A 300 23.99 -24.09 -3.02
C GLY A 300 23.24 -23.50 -4.22
N GLN A 301 22.35 -24.30 -4.81
CA GLN A 301 21.59 -23.91 -6.00
C GLN A 301 20.32 -23.12 -5.60
N PRO A 302 20.04 -22.00 -6.26
CA PRO A 302 18.76 -21.32 -6.11
C PRO A 302 17.59 -22.19 -6.59
N HIS A 303 16.46 -22.10 -5.91
CA HIS A 303 15.26 -22.85 -6.25
C HIS A 303 14.13 -21.88 -6.60
N ARG A 304 13.50 -22.07 -7.76
CA ARG A 304 12.28 -21.35 -8.13
C ARG A 304 11.05 -22.05 -7.58
N MET A 305 10.06 -21.30 -7.16
CA MET A 305 8.84 -21.80 -6.51
C MET A 305 7.60 -21.02 -6.95
N GLY A 306 6.42 -21.56 -6.61
CA GLY A 306 5.13 -21.08 -7.07
C GLY A 306 4.66 -21.84 -8.32
N ARG A 307 3.36 -21.76 -8.63
CA ARG A 307 2.75 -22.49 -9.76
C ARG A 307 3.38 -22.13 -11.11
N GLU A 308 3.76 -20.85 -11.27
CA GLU A 308 4.37 -20.29 -12.49
C GLU A 308 5.86 -20.01 -12.28
N GLN A 309 6.49 -20.60 -11.25
CA GLN A 309 7.88 -20.37 -10.87
C GLN A 309 8.25 -18.88 -10.68
N GLN A 310 7.26 -18.09 -10.30
CA GLN A 310 7.35 -16.65 -10.21
C GLN A 310 8.09 -16.14 -8.96
N HIS A 311 8.50 -17.02 -8.05
CA HIS A 311 9.27 -16.69 -6.85
C HIS A 311 10.59 -17.45 -6.86
N ALA A 312 11.56 -16.99 -6.08
CA ALA A 312 12.82 -17.71 -5.89
C ALA A 312 13.17 -17.80 -4.39
N LYS A 313 13.85 -18.89 -4.06
CA LYS A 313 14.38 -19.19 -2.74
C LYS A 313 15.82 -19.65 -2.88
N PHE A 314 16.71 -19.08 -2.09
CA PHE A 314 18.11 -19.43 -2.09
C PHE A 314 18.78 -19.12 -0.74
N TRP A 315 19.96 -19.60 -0.53
CA TRP A 315 20.78 -19.32 0.63
C TRP A 315 21.94 -18.41 0.28
N VAL A 316 22.22 -17.45 1.15
CA VAL A 316 23.39 -16.56 1.05
C VAL A 316 24.34 -16.79 2.19
N THR A 317 25.63 -16.52 1.96
CA THR A 317 26.67 -16.64 2.97
C THR A 317 27.74 -15.57 2.79
N ASP A 318 28.37 -15.16 3.89
CA ASP A 318 29.60 -14.37 3.97
C ASP A 318 30.84 -15.26 4.26
N GLY A 319 30.67 -16.60 4.19
CA GLY A 319 31.69 -17.59 4.55
C GLY A 319 31.64 -18.04 6.01
N ARG A 320 30.95 -17.32 6.90
CA ARG A 320 30.81 -17.65 8.34
C ARG A 320 29.35 -17.97 8.69
N THR A 321 28.47 -17.09 8.33
CA THR A 321 27.02 -17.19 8.58
C THR A 321 26.28 -17.46 7.28
N HIS A 322 25.06 -17.94 7.38
CA HIS A 322 24.22 -18.15 6.20
C HIS A 322 22.74 -17.95 6.55
N PHE A 323 22.00 -17.39 5.59
CA PHE A 323 20.58 -17.11 5.73
C PHE A 323 19.81 -17.53 4.48
N GLU A 324 18.56 -17.93 4.71
CA GLU A 324 17.61 -18.18 3.66
C GLU A 324 17.06 -16.85 3.14
N VAL A 325 16.98 -16.70 1.82
CA VAL A 325 16.44 -15.52 1.13
C VAL A 325 15.25 -15.93 0.29
N LEU A 326 14.17 -15.17 0.42
CA LEU A 326 12.98 -15.27 -0.42
C LEU A 326 12.90 -14.07 -1.36
N TRP A 327 12.77 -14.34 -2.63
CA TRP A 327 12.52 -13.34 -3.66
C TRP A 327 11.13 -13.53 -4.26
N TRP A 328 10.20 -12.70 -3.81
CA TRP A 328 8.82 -12.77 -4.24
C TRP A 328 8.62 -12.04 -5.58
N ASN A 329 7.81 -12.63 -6.46
CA ASN A 329 7.42 -12.07 -7.77
C ASN A 329 8.63 -11.69 -8.65
N CYS A 330 9.71 -12.48 -8.59
CA CYS A 330 10.89 -12.26 -9.42
C CYS A 330 10.68 -12.64 -10.89
N GLY A 331 9.59 -13.34 -11.23
CA GLY A 331 9.32 -13.78 -12.60
C GLY A 331 10.52 -14.50 -13.20
N ASN A 332 10.92 -14.08 -14.41
CA ASN A 332 12.09 -14.58 -15.12
C ASN A 332 13.37 -13.78 -14.86
N ALA A 333 13.38 -12.87 -13.86
CA ALA A 333 14.57 -12.09 -13.56
C ALA A 333 15.80 -12.98 -13.30
N PRO A 334 17.00 -12.56 -13.73
CA PRO A 334 18.23 -13.32 -13.50
C PRO A 334 18.47 -13.49 -12.00
N LEU A 335 18.89 -14.68 -11.59
CA LEU A 335 19.27 -14.97 -10.22
C LEU A 335 20.70 -14.48 -9.96
N PRO A 336 21.04 -14.12 -8.70
CA PRO A 336 22.40 -13.72 -8.34
C PRO A 336 23.43 -14.79 -8.73
N GLN A 337 24.63 -14.34 -9.11
CA GLN A 337 25.77 -15.21 -9.45
C GLN A 337 27.05 -14.59 -8.91
N GLY A 338 28.02 -15.41 -8.55
CA GLY A 338 29.30 -14.96 -8.02
C GLY A 338 29.16 -14.24 -6.68
N SER A 339 29.96 -13.19 -6.49
CA SER A 339 29.87 -12.30 -5.33
C SER A 339 28.91 -11.15 -5.68
N PHE A 340 27.97 -10.82 -4.77
CA PHE A 340 26.98 -9.78 -4.99
C PHE A 340 26.63 -9.03 -3.70
N ASP A 341 26.14 -7.82 -3.86
CA ASP A 341 25.56 -7.02 -2.78
C ASP A 341 24.06 -7.33 -2.71
N LEU A 342 23.58 -7.58 -1.51
CA LEU A 342 22.20 -7.95 -1.21
C LEU A 342 21.48 -6.82 -0.48
N ALA A 343 20.36 -6.34 -1.00
CA ALA A 343 19.43 -5.45 -0.29
C ALA A 343 18.22 -6.26 0.18
N PHE A 344 17.89 -6.21 1.46
CA PHE A 344 16.88 -7.09 2.05
C PHE A 344 16.16 -6.49 3.25
N ALA A 345 14.98 -7.03 3.56
CA ALA A 345 14.28 -6.84 4.80
C ALA A 345 14.32 -8.14 5.62
N PRO A 346 14.86 -8.13 6.85
CA PRO A 346 14.92 -9.31 7.69
C PRO A 346 13.56 -9.59 8.31
N GLN A 347 13.24 -10.87 8.50
CA GLN A 347 12.02 -11.32 9.14
C GLN A 347 12.28 -12.60 9.95
N ILE A 348 11.45 -12.84 10.97
CA ILE A 348 11.43 -14.13 11.66
C ILE A 348 10.49 -15.05 10.87
N ASN A 349 10.98 -16.21 10.49
CA ASN A 349 10.18 -17.31 9.98
C ASN A 349 9.91 -18.28 11.13
N ASP A 350 8.63 -18.50 11.45
CA ASP A 350 8.17 -19.50 12.40
C ASP A 350 7.47 -20.61 11.61
N TYR A 351 8.14 -21.74 11.45
CA TYR A 351 7.60 -22.86 10.73
C TYR A 351 7.79 -24.16 11.52
N ASN A 352 6.70 -24.86 11.80
CA ASN A 352 6.68 -26.09 12.60
C ASN A 352 7.38 -25.96 13.97
N GLY A 353 7.20 -24.80 14.64
CA GLY A 353 7.79 -24.52 15.95
C GLY A 353 9.30 -24.23 15.91
N ARG A 354 9.88 -24.08 14.72
CA ARG A 354 11.27 -23.64 14.55
C ARG A 354 11.31 -22.19 14.08
N ARG A 355 11.92 -21.35 14.90
CA ARG A 355 12.13 -19.94 14.58
C ARG A 355 13.51 -19.76 13.95
N SER A 356 13.55 -19.07 12.85
CA SER A 356 14.79 -18.73 12.13
C SER A 356 14.70 -17.34 11.53
N VAL A 357 15.85 -16.69 11.38
CA VAL A 357 15.92 -15.44 10.61
C VAL A 357 15.94 -15.77 9.13
N GLN A 358 15.10 -15.09 8.36
CA GLN A 358 14.97 -15.21 6.91
C GLN A 358 14.97 -13.81 6.30
N PHE A 359 15.51 -13.67 5.12
CA PHE A 359 15.56 -12.38 4.43
C PHE A 359 14.56 -12.35 3.27
N LYS A 360 13.80 -11.28 3.18
CA LYS A 360 13.04 -10.94 1.98
C LYS A 360 13.94 -10.09 1.09
N LEU A 361 14.29 -10.61 -0.10
CA LEU A 361 15.04 -9.85 -1.09
C LEU A 361 14.24 -8.63 -1.57
N LEU A 362 14.89 -7.50 -1.60
CA LEU A 362 14.39 -6.25 -2.19
C LEU A 362 15.06 -5.99 -3.54
N ASP A 363 16.40 -6.10 -3.56
CA ASP A 363 17.21 -5.95 -4.78
C ASP A 363 18.58 -6.60 -4.60
N TRP A 364 19.32 -6.77 -5.69
CA TRP A 364 20.70 -7.23 -5.66
C TRP A 364 21.49 -6.66 -6.85
N ARG A 365 22.81 -6.60 -6.69
CA ARG A 365 23.73 -6.22 -7.77
C ARG A 365 25.04 -7.00 -7.65
N PRO A 366 25.80 -7.26 -8.74
CA PRO A 366 27.15 -7.77 -8.64
C PRO A 366 28.01 -6.89 -7.74
N SER A 367 28.84 -7.50 -6.87
CA SER A 367 29.81 -6.73 -6.10
C SER A 367 30.87 -6.14 -7.02
N ALA A 368 31.32 -4.93 -6.69
CA ALA A 368 32.35 -4.25 -7.44
C ALA A 368 33.73 -4.90 -7.27
#